data_d67651badda485dbd823efb301fa9923
#
_entry.id   d67651badda485dbd823efb301fa9923
#
_cell.length_a   1.000
_cell.length_b   1.000
_cell.length_c   1.000
_cell.angle_alpha   90.00
_cell.angle_beta   90.00
_cell.angle_gamma   90.00
#
_symmetry.space_group_name_H-M   'P 1'
#
loop_
_entity.id
_entity.type
_entity.pdbx_description
1 polymer ?
#
loop_
_entity_poly.entity_id
_entity_poly.type
_entity_poly.pdbx_seq_one_letter_code
_entity_poly.pdbx_strand_id
1 'polypeptide(L)'
;IAYPWDQGSSPLSAEELKRRDTWQSRFMPSGAMVAGRVDPLHWMSFGTGNMLPLLYSEQPAFMTKDRQQSIVRVGIHEPDPTAEQAETINWSTTPRGKALRVRMSGLLWPEAASRIANSAYVTRERIGKGQVILFSGQPNFRGSTRGVGRVWLNALIYGPGLGTSPKIDL
;
A
#
# COMPACT_ATOMS: atom_id res chain seq x y z
N ILE A 1 11.58 20.31 -14.55
CA ILE A 1 10.85 21.23 -13.65
C ILE A 1 11.36 20.93 -12.25
N ALA A 2 12.09 21.89 -11.63
CA ALA A 2 12.49 21.76 -10.23
C ALA A 2 11.27 22.02 -9.34
N TYR A 3 10.96 21.08 -8.47
CA TYR A 3 9.89 21.26 -7.51
C TYR A 3 10.35 22.11 -6.34
N PRO A 4 9.45 22.93 -5.73
CA PRO A 4 9.83 23.81 -4.62
C PRO A 4 10.42 23.10 -3.40
N TRP A 5 10.23 21.80 -3.29
CA TRP A 5 10.72 20.95 -2.18
C TRP A 5 11.97 20.13 -2.50
N ASP A 6 12.52 20.22 -3.72
CA ASP A 6 13.74 19.48 -4.10
C ASP A 6 15.03 20.17 -3.65
N GLN A 7 14.92 21.17 -2.80
CA GLN A 7 16.07 21.95 -2.30
C GLN A 7 16.57 21.38 -0.98
N GLY A 8 17.52 20.45 -1.07
CA GLY A 8 18.39 20.12 0.05
C GLY A 8 18.05 18.85 0.84
N SER A 9 19.04 18.37 1.56
CA SER A 9 19.03 17.15 2.39
C SER A 9 18.44 17.34 3.80
N SER A 10 17.79 18.47 4.07
CA SER A 10 17.18 18.74 5.37
C SER A 10 15.82 18.07 5.52
N PRO A 11 15.46 17.55 6.70
CA PRO A 11 14.12 17.03 6.95
C PRO A 11 13.06 18.09 6.67
N LEU A 12 12.03 17.74 5.92
CA LEU A 12 10.93 18.65 5.62
C LEU A 12 10.11 18.93 6.89
N SER A 13 9.69 20.18 7.06
CA SER A 13 8.74 20.55 8.10
C SER A 13 7.36 19.93 7.85
N ALA A 14 6.52 19.86 8.88
CA ALA A 14 5.14 19.36 8.75
C ALA A 14 4.31 20.15 7.72
N GLU A 15 4.55 21.46 7.60
CA GLU A 15 3.86 22.31 6.63
C GLU A 15 4.32 22.06 5.20
N GLU A 16 5.61 21.79 5.00
CA GLU A 16 6.17 21.42 3.69
C GLU A 16 5.66 20.05 3.25
N LEU A 17 5.62 19.08 4.17
CA LEU A 17 5.05 17.77 3.90
C LEU A 17 3.57 17.86 3.51
N LYS A 18 2.79 18.69 4.19
CA LYS A 18 1.38 18.94 3.87
C LYS A 18 1.22 19.62 2.51
N ARG A 19 2.06 20.59 2.18
CA ARG A 19 2.07 21.24 0.84
C ARG A 19 2.39 20.24 -0.26
N ARG A 20 3.40 19.40 -0.03
CA ARG A 20 3.80 18.35 -0.95
C ARG A 20 2.66 17.36 -1.18
N ASP A 21 2.03 16.87 -0.12
CA ASP A 21 0.89 15.95 -0.22
C ASP A 21 -0.29 16.58 -0.97
N THR A 22 -0.64 17.83 -0.68
CA THR A 22 -1.68 18.57 -1.38
C THR A 22 -1.37 18.77 -2.86
N TRP A 23 -0.10 18.99 -3.22
CA TRP A 23 0.32 19.08 -4.61
C TRP A 23 0.20 17.73 -5.32
N GLN A 24 0.79 16.71 -4.74
CA GLN A 24 0.79 15.36 -5.32
C GLN A 24 -0.63 14.78 -5.46
N SER A 25 -1.54 15.14 -4.58
CA SER A 25 -2.93 14.67 -4.63
C SER A 25 -3.69 15.12 -5.89
N ARG A 26 -3.26 16.20 -6.54
CA ARG A 26 -3.86 16.70 -7.80
C ARG A 26 -3.62 15.77 -8.99
N PHE A 27 -2.63 14.90 -8.89
CA PHE A 27 -2.22 13.97 -9.96
C PHE A 27 -2.76 12.55 -9.74
N MET A 28 -3.62 12.36 -8.74
CA MET A 28 -4.18 11.04 -8.44
C MET A 28 -4.92 10.46 -9.64
N PRO A 29 -4.75 9.16 -9.94
CA PRO A 29 -5.34 8.55 -11.11
C PRO A 29 -6.83 8.32 -10.95
N SER A 30 -7.57 8.37 -12.04
CA SER A 30 -8.97 7.94 -12.13
C SER A 30 -9.06 6.54 -12.74
N GLY A 31 -8.45 5.54 -12.10
CA GLY A 31 -8.54 4.16 -12.54
C GLY A 31 -7.25 3.57 -13.12
N ALA A 32 -6.10 3.80 -12.49
CA ALA A 32 -4.86 3.09 -12.83
C ALA A 32 -4.77 1.74 -12.11
N MET A 33 -4.11 0.77 -12.75
CA MET A 33 -3.71 -0.47 -12.09
C MET A 33 -2.32 -0.30 -11.50
N VAL A 34 -2.21 -0.51 -10.20
CA VAL A 34 -0.94 -0.45 -9.48
C VAL A 34 -0.58 -1.81 -8.88
N ALA A 35 0.71 -2.06 -8.73
CA ALA A 35 1.20 -3.30 -8.15
C ALA A 35 1.05 -3.28 -6.62
N GLY A 36 0.50 -4.33 -6.06
CA GLY A 36 0.41 -4.54 -4.61
C GLY A 36 1.30 -5.67 -4.16
N ARG A 37 2.14 -5.41 -3.17
CA ARG A 37 2.98 -6.41 -2.48
C ARG A 37 2.22 -6.96 -1.29
N VAL A 38 2.05 -8.28 -1.24
CA VAL A 38 1.30 -8.99 -0.19
C VAL A 38 2.26 -9.48 0.89
N ASP A 39 1.86 -9.41 2.15
CA ASP A 39 2.52 -10.14 3.24
C ASP A 39 2.08 -11.62 3.21
N PRO A 40 2.97 -12.55 2.80
CA PRO A 40 2.60 -13.95 2.63
C PRO A 40 2.36 -14.68 3.96
N LEU A 41 2.78 -14.11 5.07
CA LEU A 41 2.63 -14.71 6.40
C LEU A 41 1.32 -14.33 7.10
N HIS A 42 0.58 -13.39 6.53
CA HIS A 42 -0.68 -12.94 7.13
C HIS A 42 -1.84 -13.85 6.69
N TRP A 43 -2.73 -14.20 7.63
CA TRP A 43 -3.89 -15.09 7.34
C TRP A 43 -4.84 -14.53 6.26
N MET A 44 -4.94 -13.21 6.11
CA MET A 44 -5.74 -12.61 5.03
C MET A 44 -5.18 -12.87 3.63
N SER A 45 -3.92 -13.28 3.51
CA SER A 45 -3.28 -13.60 2.24
C SER A 45 -3.42 -15.06 1.81
N PHE A 46 -4.16 -15.89 2.54
CA PHE A 46 -4.35 -17.30 2.19
C PHE A 46 -4.94 -17.46 0.78
N GLY A 47 -4.23 -18.21 -0.07
CA GLY A 47 -4.62 -18.48 -1.44
C GLY A 47 -4.47 -17.28 -2.39
N THR A 48 -3.71 -16.25 -2.00
CA THR A 48 -3.27 -15.18 -2.90
C THR A 48 -1.84 -15.40 -3.36
N GLY A 49 -1.44 -14.75 -4.45
CA GLY A 49 -0.02 -14.64 -4.83
C GLY A 49 0.70 -13.56 -4.01
N ASN A 50 2.01 -13.44 -4.22
CA ASN A 50 2.86 -12.43 -3.56
C ASN A 50 2.63 -11.02 -4.11
N MET A 51 1.97 -10.90 -5.26
CA MET A 51 1.65 -9.66 -5.93
C MET A 51 0.18 -9.67 -6.35
N LEU A 52 -0.48 -8.54 -6.15
CA LEU A 52 -1.86 -8.31 -6.58
C LEU A 52 -1.95 -7.06 -7.46
N PRO A 53 -2.73 -7.09 -8.54
CA PRO A 53 -3.14 -5.88 -9.23
C PRO A 53 -4.18 -5.15 -8.36
N LEU A 54 -3.94 -3.88 -8.09
CA LEU A 54 -4.82 -3.01 -7.31
C LEU A 54 -5.40 -1.95 -8.23
N LEU A 55 -6.72 -1.83 -8.25
CA LEU A 55 -7.35 -0.69 -8.91
C LEU A 55 -7.23 0.53 -8.00
N TYR A 56 -6.63 1.59 -8.50
CA TYR A 56 -6.42 2.84 -7.76
C TYR A 56 -7.13 4.00 -8.45
N SER A 57 -8.04 4.67 -7.72
CA SER A 57 -8.84 5.78 -8.22
C SER A 57 -9.15 6.75 -7.08
N GLU A 58 -8.31 7.77 -6.92
CA GLU A 58 -8.49 8.85 -5.92
C GLU A 58 -8.60 8.39 -4.45
N GLN A 59 -8.18 7.16 -4.17
CA GLN A 59 -8.29 6.58 -2.83
C GLN A 59 -7.28 7.21 -1.87
N PRO A 60 -7.57 7.19 -0.57
CA PRO A 60 -6.62 7.65 0.44
C PRO A 60 -5.39 6.75 0.49
N ALA A 61 -4.22 7.35 0.69
CA ALA A 61 -2.99 6.64 1.00
C ALA A 61 -2.95 6.37 2.51
N PHE A 62 -3.06 5.12 2.93
CA PHE A 62 -2.95 4.77 4.35
C PHE A 62 -1.50 4.61 4.77
N MET A 63 -1.22 5.05 6.00
CA MET A 63 0.07 4.88 6.65
C MET A 63 -0.09 3.98 7.86
N THR A 64 0.86 3.09 8.08
CA THR A 64 0.90 2.24 9.26
C THR A 64 2.24 2.40 9.97
N LYS A 65 2.20 2.55 11.29
CA LYS A 65 3.42 2.60 12.12
C LYS A 65 4.12 1.24 12.15
N ASP A 66 3.34 0.18 12.15
CA ASP A 66 3.84 -1.19 12.22
C ASP A 66 3.70 -1.88 10.86
N ARG A 67 4.79 -2.52 10.43
CA ARG A 67 4.81 -3.33 9.21
C ARG A 67 3.79 -4.47 9.24
N GLN A 68 3.55 -5.06 10.40
CA GLN A 68 2.60 -6.16 10.59
C GLN A 68 1.13 -5.75 10.43
N GLN A 69 0.83 -4.46 10.50
CA GLN A 69 -0.52 -3.94 10.30
C GLN A 69 -0.90 -3.76 8.83
N SER A 70 0.06 -3.88 7.91
CA SER A 70 -0.18 -3.71 6.48
C SER A 70 -0.11 -5.04 5.75
N ILE A 71 -1.25 -5.56 5.36
CA ILE A 71 -1.37 -6.84 4.64
C ILE A 71 -0.99 -6.68 3.17
N VAL A 72 -1.37 -5.57 2.55
CA VAL A 72 -1.04 -5.25 1.16
C VAL A 72 -0.48 -3.84 1.09
N ARG A 73 0.71 -3.69 0.52
CA ARG A 73 1.38 -2.41 0.27
C ARG A 73 1.47 -2.11 -1.22
N VAL A 74 1.34 -0.84 -1.55
CA VAL A 74 1.50 -0.36 -2.93
C VAL A 74 2.96 -0.41 -3.34
N GLY A 75 3.24 -1.02 -4.48
CA GLY A 75 4.56 -1.21 -5.06
C GLY A 75 5.17 -2.57 -4.76
N ILE A 76 5.84 -3.13 -5.76
CA ILE A 76 6.61 -4.38 -5.66
C ILE A 76 8.09 -4.10 -5.89
N HIS A 77 8.94 -4.95 -5.31
CA HIS A 77 10.39 -4.86 -5.51
C HIS A 77 10.79 -5.69 -6.73
N GLU A 78 11.33 -5.05 -7.75
CA GLU A 78 11.92 -5.70 -8.92
C GLU A 78 13.45 -5.65 -8.88
N PRO A 79 14.16 -6.61 -9.47
CA PRO A 79 15.60 -6.54 -9.60
C PRO A 79 16.02 -5.28 -10.37
N ASP A 80 16.97 -4.54 -9.81
CA ASP A 80 17.61 -3.40 -10.45
C ASP A 80 19.12 -3.42 -10.13
N PRO A 81 19.95 -3.88 -11.07
CA PRO A 81 21.39 -3.94 -10.86
C PRO A 81 22.04 -2.55 -10.65
N THR A 82 21.35 -1.48 -11.04
CA THR A 82 21.86 -0.11 -10.90
C THR A 82 21.59 0.49 -9.53
N ALA A 83 20.70 -0.13 -8.74
CA ALA A 83 20.37 0.32 -7.38
C ALA A 83 21.48 -0.11 -6.39
N GLU A 84 22.53 0.69 -6.32
CA GLU A 84 23.72 0.39 -5.50
C GLU A 84 23.46 0.41 -3.99
N GLN A 85 22.46 1.16 -3.54
CA GLN A 85 22.13 1.34 -2.13
C GLN A 85 20.66 1.05 -1.86
N ALA A 86 20.35 0.76 -0.59
CA ALA A 86 18.98 0.69 -0.12
C ALA A 86 18.38 2.10 -0.06
N GLU A 87 17.18 2.29 -0.61
CA GLU A 87 16.51 3.59 -0.66
C GLU A 87 15.24 3.57 0.18
N THR A 88 15.06 4.56 1.04
CA THR A 88 13.81 4.74 1.78
C THR A 88 12.86 5.60 0.96
N ILE A 89 11.74 4.99 0.53
CA ILE A 89 10.67 5.66 -0.21
C ILE A 89 9.42 5.65 0.68
N ASN A 90 9.02 6.81 1.15
CA ASN A 90 7.93 6.99 2.11
C ASN A 90 8.11 6.11 3.37
N TRP A 91 7.31 5.05 3.48
CA TRP A 91 7.13 4.26 4.70
C TRP A 91 7.89 2.93 4.72
N SER A 92 8.71 2.68 3.72
CA SER A 92 9.44 1.42 3.61
C SER A 92 10.74 1.60 2.85
N THR A 93 11.70 0.76 3.18
CA THR A 93 12.99 0.73 2.51
C THR A 93 12.96 -0.28 1.37
N THR A 94 13.31 0.17 0.17
CA THR A 94 13.61 -0.68 -0.98
C THR A 94 15.01 -1.24 -0.80
N PRO A 95 15.20 -2.56 -0.79
CA PRO A 95 16.51 -3.16 -0.58
C PRO A 95 17.49 -2.82 -1.72
N ARG A 96 18.80 -2.89 -1.41
CA ARG A 96 19.86 -2.82 -2.41
C ARG A 96 19.61 -3.82 -3.55
N GLY A 97 19.91 -3.43 -4.78
CA GLY A 97 19.70 -4.24 -5.98
C GLY A 97 18.23 -4.38 -6.38
N LYS A 98 17.35 -3.54 -5.83
CA LYS A 98 15.92 -3.52 -6.13
C LYS A 98 15.43 -2.11 -6.44
N ALA A 99 14.48 -2.02 -7.35
CA ALA A 99 13.67 -0.83 -7.57
C ALA A 99 12.23 -1.07 -7.13
N LEU A 100 11.53 0.00 -6.79
CA LEU A 100 10.11 -0.07 -6.44
C LEU A 100 9.26 0.21 -7.69
N ARG A 101 8.58 -0.81 -8.21
CA ARG A 101 7.60 -0.62 -9.28
C ARG A 101 6.21 -0.44 -8.71
N VAL A 102 5.59 0.69 -9.01
CA VAL A 102 4.22 1.02 -8.59
C VAL A 102 3.24 0.79 -9.73
N ARG A 103 3.48 1.34 -10.91
CA ARG A 103 2.57 1.26 -12.06
C ARG A 103 2.58 -0.11 -12.72
N MET A 104 1.39 -0.66 -12.97
CA MET A 104 1.19 -1.83 -13.85
C MET A 104 0.61 -1.41 -15.20
N SER A 105 -0.51 -0.68 -15.18
CA SER A 105 -1.15 -0.18 -16.41
C SER A 105 -1.99 1.07 -16.13
N GLY A 106 -2.39 1.75 -17.19
CA GLY A 106 -3.11 3.01 -17.10
C GLY A 106 -2.18 4.21 -16.87
N LEU A 107 -2.79 5.39 -16.81
CA LEU A 107 -2.07 6.63 -16.57
C LEU A 107 -1.82 6.82 -15.07
N LEU A 108 -0.57 6.83 -14.70
CA LEU A 108 -0.12 7.15 -13.34
C LEU A 108 1.04 8.15 -13.44
N TRP A 109 0.80 9.37 -13.00
CA TRP A 109 1.80 10.43 -12.97
C TRP A 109 2.86 10.12 -11.92
N PRO A 110 4.12 10.56 -12.14
CA PRO A 110 5.21 10.35 -11.16
C PRO A 110 4.87 10.90 -9.76
N GLU A 111 4.18 12.03 -9.69
CA GLU A 111 3.74 12.66 -8.45
C GLU A 111 2.79 11.75 -7.66
N ALA A 112 1.80 11.19 -8.34
CA ALA A 112 0.87 10.24 -7.73
C ALA A 112 1.58 8.94 -7.34
N ALA A 113 2.44 8.40 -8.21
CA ALA A 113 3.25 7.22 -7.91
C ALA A 113 4.10 7.42 -6.64
N SER A 114 4.77 8.57 -6.54
CA SER A 114 5.58 8.94 -5.36
C SER A 114 4.72 9.06 -4.10
N ARG A 115 3.52 9.64 -4.20
CA ARG A 115 2.59 9.81 -3.07
C ARG A 115 2.12 8.48 -2.50
N ILE A 116 1.76 7.52 -3.37
CA ILE A 116 1.18 6.23 -2.96
C ILE A 116 2.24 5.13 -2.74
N ALA A 117 3.48 5.36 -3.15
CA ALA A 117 4.56 4.38 -3.00
C ALA A 117 4.69 3.90 -1.56
N ASN A 118 4.76 2.58 -1.37
CA ASN A 118 4.83 1.91 -0.06
C ASN A 118 3.66 2.20 0.91
N SER A 119 2.62 2.94 0.49
CA SER A 119 1.43 3.10 1.32
C SER A 119 0.72 1.76 1.52
N ALA A 120 -0.03 1.65 2.59
CA ALA A 120 -0.85 0.46 2.85
C ALA A 120 -2.15 0.52 2.05
N TYR A 121 -2.45 -0.54 1.30
CA TYR A 121 -3.74 -0.70 0.62
C TYR A 121 -4.75 -1.46 1.48
N VAL A 122 -4.28 -2.43 2.25
CA VAL A 122 -5.09 -3.13 3.24
C VAL A 122 -4.37 -3.07 4.58
N THR A 123 -5.08 -2.61 5.60
CA THR A 123 -4.57 -2.55 6.97
C THR A 123 -5.45 -3.35 7.91
N ARG A 124 -4.85 -3.83 8.99
CA ARG A 124 -5.53 -4.44 10.12
C ARG A 124 -5.00 -3.85 11.41
N GLU A 125 -5.88 -3.36 12.25
CA GLU A 125 -5.53 -2.80 13.55
C GLU A 125 -6.35 -3.46 14.64
N ARG A 126 -5.70 -3.85 15.74
CA ARG A 126 -6.38 -4.38 16.92
C ARG A 126 -6.95 -3.23 17.74
N ILE A 127 -8.23 -3.31 18.08
CA ILE A 127 -8.91 -2.34 18.94
C ILE A 127 -9.67 -3.10 20.05
N GLY A 128 -9.15 -3.02 21.25
CA GLY A 128 -9.69 -3.77 22.37
C GLY A 128 -9.65 -5.29 22.13
N LYS A 129 -10.79 -5.96 22.23
CA LYS A 129 -10.94 -7.40 21.94
C LYS A 129 -11.21 -7.70 20.46
N GLY A 130 -11.45 -6.69 19.65
CA GLY A 130 -11.76 -6.80 18.22
C GLY A 130 -10.63 -6.32 17.33
N GLN A 131 -10.98 -6.08 16.08
CA GLN A 131 -10.08 -5.52 15.06
C GLN A 131 -10.86 -4.66 14.07
N VAL A 132 -10.16 -3.72 13.47
CA VAL A 132 -10.62 -2.95 12.31
C VAL A 132 -9.75 -3.32 11.13
N ILE A 133 -10.39 -3.62 10.00
CA ILE A 133 -9.73 -3.91 8.73
C ILE A 133 -10.17 -2.82 7.75
N LEU A 134 -9.22 -2.09 7.19
CA LEU A 134 -9.48 -1.04 6.23
C LEU A 134 -8.92 -1.42 4.87
N PHE A 135 -9.72 -1.22 3.84
CA PHE A 135 -9.30 -1.28 2.44
C PHE A 135 -9.27 0.15 1.89
N SER A 136 -8.17 0.54 1.28
CA SER A 136 -8.04 1.86 0.64
C SER A 136 -9.05 2.02 -0.50
N GLY A 137 -9.31 0.96 -1.25
CA GLY A 137 -10.29 0.94 -2.34
C GLY A 137 -11.33 -0.15 -2.18
N GLN A 138 -12.28 -0.21 -3.10
CA GLN A 138 -13.32 -1.23 -3.11
C GLN A 138 -12.73 -2.60 -3.53
N PRO A 139 -12.69 -3.60 -2.63
CA PRO A 139 -12.00 -4.86 -2.90
C PRO A 139 -12.68 -5.74 -3.96
N ASN A 140 -13.96 -5.51 -4.21
CA ASN A 140 -14.78 -6.29 -5.15
C ASN A 140 -15.31 -5.47 -6.33
N PHE A 141 -14.71 -4.30 -6.61
CA PHE A 141 -15.19 -3.42 -7.67
C PHE A 141 -15.26 -4.15 -9.03
N ARG A 142 -16.49 -4.37 -9.53
CA ARG A 142 -16.79 -5.03 -10.81
C ARG A 142 -16.05 -6.35 -11.05
N GLY A 143 -15.57 -7.02 -10.00
CA GLY A 143 -14.75 -8.23 -10.13
C GLY A 143 -13.40 -8.03 -10.85
N SER A 144 -12.95 -6.79 -10.98
CA SER A 144 -11.75 -6.43 -11.77
C SER A 144 -10.45 -7.01 -11.20
N THR A 145 -10.41 -7.22 -9.89
CA THR A 145 -9.21 -7.69 -9.19
C THR A 145 -9.54 -8.87 -8.27
N ARG A 146 -9.53 -10.08 -8.84
CA ARG A 146 -9.88 -11.31 -8.09
C ARG A 146 -9.00 -11.54 -6.86
N GLY A 147 -7.73 -11.16 -6.92
CA GLY A 147 -6.80 -11.32 -5.80
C GLY A 147 -7.19 -10.46 -4.60
N VAL A 148 -7.57 -9.21 -4.81
CA VAL A 148 -8.06 -8.32 -3.73
C VAL A 148 -9.38 -8.83 -3.16
N GLY A 149 -10.28 -9.32 -4.02
CA GLY A 149 -11.52 -10.00 -3.60
C GLY A 149 -11.24 -11.21 -2.71
N ARG A 150 -10.16 -11.96 -2.96
CA ARG A 150 -9.74 -13.08 -2.10
C ARG A 150 -9.30 -12.59 -0.72
N VAL A 151 -8.48 -11.54 -0.65
CA VAL A 151 -8.09 -10.93 0.63
C VAL A 151 -9.32 -10.48 1.43
N TRP A 152 -10.29 -9.88 0.76
CA TRP A 152 -11.55 -9.45 1.37
C TRP A 152 -12.39 -10.64 1.88
N LEU A 153 -12.53 -11.71 1.11
CA LEU A 153 -13.22 -12.94 1.55
C LEU A 153 -12.53 -13.57 2.75
N ASN A 154 -11.19 -13.62 2.76
CA ASN A 154 -10.44 -14.11 3.91
C ASN A 154 -10.71 -13.24 5.15
N ALA A 155 -10.80 -11.92 5.00
CA ALA A 155 -11.16 -11.02 6.11
C ALA A 155 -12.54 -11.34 6.69
N LEU A 156 -13.54 -11.62 5.85
CA LEU A 156 -14.89 -11.96 6.28
C LEU A 156 -14.97 -13.34 6.96
N ILE A 157 -14.31 -14.34 6.38
CA ILE A 157 -14.43 -15.73 6.83
C ILE A 157 -13.58 -15.97 8.08
N TYR A 158 -12.31 -15.53 8.07
CA TYR A 158 -11.35 -15.83 9.12
C TYR A 158 -11.23 -14.72 10.17
N GLY A 159 -11.67 -13.51 9.85
CA GLY A 159 -11.54 -12.35 10.73
C GLY A 159 -12.15 -12.55 12.12
N PRO A 160 -13.38 -13.09 12.23
CA PRO A 160 -14.00 -13.32 13.54
C PRO A 160 -13.22 -14.28 14.45
N GLY A 161 -12.57 -15.31 13.87
CA GLY A 161 -11.79 -16.28 14.63
C GLY A 161 -10.32 -15.90 14.82
N LEU A 162 -9.64 -15.48 13.75
CA LEU A 162 -8.19 -15.22 13.78
C LEU A 162 -7.82 -13.79 14.20
N GLY A 163 -8.75 -12.87 14.15
CA GLY A 163 -8.51 -11.45 14.38
C GLY A 163 -8.93 -10.96 15.75
N THR A 164 -9.65 -11.75 16.54
CA THR A 164 -10.24 -11.35 17.82
C THR A 164 -9.52 -11.97 19.03
N SER A 165 -9.77 -11.44 20.21
CA SER A 165 -9.30 -12.00 21.48
C SER A 165 -10.38 -11.78 22.56
N PRO A 166 -10.83 -12.83 23.31
CA PRO A 166 -10.39 -14.23 23.15
C PRO A 166 -10.79 -14.78 21.78
N LYS A 167 -10.05 -15.79 21.30
CA LYS A 167 -10.49 -16.57 20.15
C LYS A 167 -11.82 -17.22 20.51
N ILE A 168 -12.79 -17.15 19.60
CA ILE A 168 -14.02 -17.92 19.76
C ILE A 168 -13.63 -19.37 19.48
N ASP A 169 -13.72 -20.22 20.49
CA ASP A 169 -13.62 -21.66 20.29
C ASP A 169 -14.89 -22.09 19.54
N LEU A 170 -14.69 -22.55 18.30
CA LEU A 170 -15.74 -23.06 17.43
C LEU A 170 -16.03 -24.53 17.79
#